data_f1ceab3c08e8d3b9f68d27334e0be48f
#
_entry.id   f1ceab3c08e8d3b9f68d27334e0be48f
#
_cell.length_a   1.000
_cell.length_b   1.000
_cell.length_c   1.000
_cell.angle_alpha   90.00
_cell.angle_beta   90.00
_cell.angle_gamma   90.00
#
_symmetry.space_group_name_H-M   'P 1'
#
loop_
_entity.id
_entity.type
_entity.pdbx_description
1 polymer ?
#
loop_
_entity_poly.entity_id
_entity_poly.type
_entity_poly.pdbx_seq_one_letter_code
_entity_poly.pdbx_strand_id
1 'polypeptide(L)'
;MEIPIQLAKGKVLTLGLGLGYFAYMAHLKEEVKEVHIVEMDLELIKIFNEYLLPLFPYKEKIHIHKADAFYFINNIKDNDYNLIFSDLWHDVSDGLTSYLKLKKVFNEFKTTQCLYWIEDAILTYLKLLVIGVIKDEYYRNETDYDELQVLIKQKLEDYSFSSAYQIDELLNIKGLNRLFL
;
A
#
# COMPACT_ATOMS: atom_id res chain seq x y z
N MET A 1 -5.94 -10.30 -2.34
CA MET A 1 -4.92 -10.89 -3.24
C MET A 1 -5.43 -11.19 -4.65
N GLU A 2 -6.71 -11.53 -4.83
CA GLU A 2 -7.27 -11.89 -6.15
C GLU A 2 -7.18 -10.77 -7.20
N ILE A 3 -7.60 -9.54 -6.85
CA ILE A 3 -7.58 -8.40 -7.76
C ILE A 3 -6.17 -8.10 -8.31
N PRO A 4 -5.10 -7.98 -7.48
CA PRO A 4 -3.74 -7.76 -7.99
C PRO A 4 -3.28 -8.86 -8.96
N ILE A 5 -3.63 -10.12 -8.70
CA ILE A 5 -3.30 -11.25 -9.57
C ILE A 5 -4.03 -11.11 -10.91
N GLN A 6 -5.35 -10.82 -10.90
CA GLN A 6 -6.13 -10.65 -12.12
C GLN A 6 -5.58 -9.53 -13.02
N LEU A 7 -5.17 -8.40 -12.42
CA LEU A 7 -4.69 -7.22 -13.13
C LEU A 7 -3.22 -7.29 -13.55
N ALA A 8 -2.45 -8.25 -13.03
CA ALA A 8 -1.04 -8.42 -13.35
C ALA A 8 -0.83 -8.70 -14.83
N LYS A 9 0.01 -7.88 -15.48
CA LYS A 9 0.43 -8.01 -16.90
C LYS A 9 1.76 -7.28 -17.12
N GLY A 10 2.48 -7.66 -18.19
CA GLY A 10 3.74 -7.03 -18.57
C GLY A 10 4.80 -7.19 -17.48
N LYS A 11 5.42 -6.10 -17.08
CA LYS A 11 6.41 -6.04 -16.01
C LYS A 11 5.75 -5.67 -14.68
N VAL A 12 5.83 -6.56 -13.71
CA VAL A 12 5.15 -6.45 -12.42
C VAL A 12 6.19 -6.29 -11.31
N LEU A 13 5.92 -5.40 -10.36
CA LEU A 13 6.70 -5.23 -9.13
C LEU A 13 5.86 -5.62 -7.93
N THR A 14 6.40 -6.41 -7.03
CA THR A 14 5.86 -6.55 -5.67
C THR A 14 6.84 -6.01 -4.64
N LEU A 15 6.34 -5.19 -3.75
CA LEU A 15 7.05 -4.73 -2.57
C LEU A 15 6.69 -5.66 -1.42
N GLY A 16 7.67 -6.43 -0.95
CA GLY A 16 7.50 -7.56 -0.06
C GLY A 16 7.41 -8.89 -0.81
N LEU A 17 8.10 -9.90 -0.28
CA LEU A 17 8.06 -11.27 -0.78
C LEU A 17 6.97 -12.09 -0.10
N GLY A 18 6.82 -11.93 1.23
CA GLY A 18 5.98 -12.80 2.04
C GLY A 18 6.29 -14.28 1.79
N LEU A 19 5.26 -15.08 1.58
CA LEU A 19 5.41 -16.50 1.18
C LEU A 19 5.55 -16.70 -0.34
N GLY A 20 5.68 -15.61 -1.12
CA GLY A 20 5.80 -15.69 -2.58
C GLY A 20 4.51 -15.98 -3.34
N TYR A 21 3.35 -15.97 -2.68
CA TYR A 21 2.08 -16.35 -3.30
C TYR A 21 1.70 -15.44 -4.47
N PHE A 22 1.81 -14.12 -4.30
CA PHE A 22 1.52 -13.19 -5.38
C PHE A 22 2.47 -13.42 -6.57
N ALA A 23 3.77 -13.53 -6.30
CA ALA A 23 4.78 -13.78 -7.34
C ALA A 23 4.52 -15.10 -8.08
N TYR A 24 4.16 -16.17 -7.33
CA TYR A 24 3.79 -17.45 -7.90
C TYR A 24 2.57 -17.35 -8.82
N MET A 25 1.50 -16.69 -8.38
CA MET A 25 0.30 -16.57 -9.21
C MET A 25 0.50 -15.65 -10.41
N ALA A 26 1.26 -14.56 -10.24
CA ALA A 26 1.52 -13.63 -11.32
C ALA A 26 2.39 -14.24 -12.43
N HIS A 27 3.47 -14.98 -12.09
CA HIS A 27 4.37 -15.53 -13.10
C HIS A 27 3.73 -16.61 -14.00
N LEU A 28 2.65 -17.24 -13.54
CA LEU A 28 1.91 -18.23 -14.32
C LEU A 28 1.11 -17.60 -15.47
N LYS A 29 0.84 -16.30 -15.43
CA LYS A 29 0.07 -15.63 -16.47
C LYS A 29 0.92 -15.42 -17.72
N GLU A 30 0.33 -15.69 -18.88
CA GLU A 30 0.98 -15.48 -20.18
C GLU A 30 1.28 -14.00 -20.43
N GLU A 31 0.38 -13.11 -19.98
CA GLU A 31 0.54 -11.66 -20.15
C GLU A 31 1.64 -11.06 -19.25
N VAL A 32 2.09 -11.78 -18.22
CA VAL A 32 3.18 -11.34 -17.35
C VAL A 32 4.51 -11.78 -17.93
N LYS A 33 5.39 -10.81 -18.18
CA LYS A 33 6.73 -11.03 -18.75
C LYS A 33 7.79 -11.17 -17.67
N GLU A 34 7.74 -10.28 -16.66
CA GLU A 34 8.70 -10.22 -15.56
C GLU A 34 7.95 -9.94 -14.25
N VAL A 35 8.40 -10.57 -13.18
CA VAL A 35 7.97 -10.29 -11.80
C VAL A 35 9.19 -9.90 -10.99
N HIS A 36 9.25 -8.65 -10.59
CA HIS A 36 10.27 -8.11 -9.72
C HIS A 36 9.77 -8.14 -8.29
N ILE A 37 10.61 -8.61 -7.37
CA ILE A 37 10.30 -8.74 -5.94
C ILE A 37 11.34 -7.93 -5.18
N VAL A 38 10.90 -6.97 -4.37
CA VAL A 38 11.77 -6.23 -3.45
C VAL A 38 11.57 -6.79 -2.06
N GLU A 39 12.63 -7.34 -1.48
CA GLU A 39 12.62 -7.91 -0.15
C GLU A 39 13.90 -7.51 0.60
N MET A 40 13.77 -7.12 1.85
CA MET A 40 14.92 -6.70 2.67
C MET A 40 15.49 -7.83 3.53
N ASP A 41 14.67 -8.82 3.87
CA ASP A 41 15.10 -9.95 4.70
C ASP A 41 15.89 -10.97 3.89
N LEU A 42 17.19 -11.05 4.17
CA LEU A 42 18.09 -11.97 3.48
C LEU A 42 17.78 -13.44 3.75
N GLU A 43 17.32 -13.77 4.95
CA GLU A 43 17.00 -15.14 5.32
C GLU A 43 15.74 -15.61 4.59
N LEU A 44 14.75 -14.73 4.47
CA LEU A 44 13.55 -15.02 3.69
C LEU A 44 13.88 -15.22 2.19
N ILE A 45 14.75 -14.37 1.63
CA ILE A 45 15.24 -14.51 0.25
C ILE A 45 15.95 -15.87 0.06
N LYS A 46 16.81 -16.28 1.00
CA LYS A 46 17.49 -17.58 0.93
C LYS A 46 16.51 -18.75 0.94
N ILE A 47 15.58 -18.75 1.89
CA ILE A 47 14.55 -19.79 1.99
C ILE A 47 13.73 -19.86 0.71
N PHE A 48 13.31 -18.71 0.18
CA PHE A 48 12.57 -18.64 -1.07
C PHE A 48 13.36 -19.23 -2.25
N ASN A 49 14.61 -18.82 -2.41
CA ASN A 49 15.47 -19.29 -3.51
C ASN A 49 15.77 -20.81 -3.42
N GLU A 50 15.93 -21.33 -2.21
CA GLU A 50 16.29 -22.72 -2.00
C GLU A 50 15.10 -23.67 -2.12
N TYR A 51 13.94 -23.29 -1.57
CA TYR A 51 12.80 -24.21 -1.42
C TYR A 51 11.61 -23.88 -2.32
N LEU A 52 11.35 -22.63 -2.64
CA LEU A 52 10.15 -22.23 -3.36
C LEU A 52 10.40 -21.91 -4.83
N LEU A 53 11.39 -21.11 -5.14
CA LEU A 53 11.69 -20.71 -6.52
C LEU A 53 11.95 -21.91 -7.46
N PRO A 54 12.59 -23.00 -7.05
CA PRO A 54 12.76 -24.19 -7.91
C PRO A 54 11.44 -24.84 -8.35
N LEU A 55 10.34 -24.59 -7.61
CA LEU A 55 9.00 -25.10 -7.91
C LEU A 55 8.22 -24.21 -8.89
N PHE A 56 8.77 -23.04 -9.27
CA PHE A 56 8.13 -22.13 -10.21
C PHE A 56 8.36 -22.59 -11.65
N PRO A 57 7.29 -22.88 -12.43
CA PRO A 57 7.43 -23.36 -13.82
C PRO A 57 8.19 -22.40 -14.73
N TYR A 58 8.02 -21.06 -14.55
CA TYR A 58 8.65 -20.01 -15.33
C TYR A 58 9.51 -19.11 -14.43
N LYS A 59 10.42 -19.75 -13.66
CA LYS A 59 11.29 -19.05 -12.70
C LYS A 59 12.18 -17.98 -13.32
N GLU A 60 12.45 -18.07 -14.61
CA GLU A 60 13.20 -17.08 -15.37
C GLU A 60 12.51 -15.72 -15.44
N LYS A 61 11.20 -15.66 -15.18
CA LYS A 61 10.46 -14.40 -15.07
C LYS A 61 10.68 -13.71 -13.70
N ILE A 62 11.25 -14.39 -12.70
CA ILE A 62 11.36 -13.90 -11.32
C ILE A 62 12.69 -13.20 -11.12
N HIS A 63 12.64 -11.95 -10.66
CA HIS A 63 13.81 -11.12 -10.37
C HIS A 63 13.72 -10.60 -8.93
N ILE A 64 14.65 -11.02 -8.06
CA ILE A 64 14.66 -10.62 -6.66
C ILE A 64 15.68 -9.51 -6.45
N HIS A 65 15.24 -8.43 -5.80
CA HIS A 65 16.03 -7.29 -5.40
C HIS A 65 16.11 -7.26 -3.87
N LYS A 66 17.33 -7.50 -3.34
CA LYS A 66 17.58 -7.29 -1.91
C LYS A 66 17.71 -5.81 -1.64
N ALA A 67 16.63 -5.20 -1.17
CA ALA A 67 16.60 -3.77 -0.84
C ALA A 67 15.47 -3.45 0.14
N ASP A 68 15.58 -2.33 0.84
CA ASP A 68 14.45 -1.68 1.48
C ASP A 68 13.50 -1.14 0.41
N ALA A 69 12.19 -1.39 0.58
CA ALA A 69 11.17 -1.04 -0.40
C ALA A 69 11.08 0.49 -0.62
N PHE A 70 11.17 1.29 0.45
CA PHE A 70 11.12 2.75 0.35
C PHE A 70 12.35 3.34 -0.32
N TYR A 71 13.52 2.72 -0.11
CA TYR A 71 14.73 3.10 -0.85
C TYR A 71 14.59 2.73 -2.34
N PHE A 72 14.06 1.55 -2.65
CA PHE A 72 13.91 1.07 -4.01
C PHE A 72 12.96 1.96 -4.84
N ILE A 73 11.80 2.31 -4.28
CA ILE A 73 10.79 3.12 -4.98
C ILE A 73 11.26 4.54 -5.33
N ASN A 74 12.22 5.10 -4.59
CA ASN A 74 12.78 6.42 -4.90
C ASN A 74 13.60 6.43 -6.21
N ASN A 75 13.94 5.25 -6.73
CA ASN A 75 14.75 5.10 -7.94
C ASN A 75 13.94 4.61 -9.15
N ILE A 76 12.63 4.38 -9.00
CA ILE A 76 11.75 4.00 -10.10
C ILE A 76 10.91 5.19 -10.57
N LYS A 77 10.46 5.12 -11.82
CA LYS A 77 9.64 6.15 -12.45
C LYS A 77 8.30 5.56 -12.86
N ASP A 78 7.34 6.44 -13.10
CA ASP A 78 6.09 6.03 -13.74
C ASP A 78 6.40 5.34 -15.08
N ASN A 79 5.71 4.25 -15.35
CA ASN A 79 5.89 3.38 -16.52
C ASN A 79 7.11 2.44 -16.52
N ASP A 80 7.95 2.40 -15.47
CA ASP A 80 8.98 1.36 -15.32
C ASP A 80 8.35 -0.02 -15.09
N TYR A 81 7.15 -0.05 -14.53
CA TYR A 81 6.33 -1.23 -14.29
C TYR A 81 4.89 -1.01 -14.76
N ASN A 82 4.23 -2.06 -15.21
CA ASN A 82 2.81 -2.01 -15.56
C ASN A 82 1.92 -2.05 -14.31
N LEU A 83 2.38 -2.79 -13.29
CA LEU A 83 1.69 -2.92 -12.01
C LEU A 83 2.70 -2.98 -10.87
N ILE A 84 2.40 -2.25 -9.78
CA ILE A 84 3.11 -2.34 -8.51
C ILE A 84 2.10 -2.81 -7.46
N PHE A 85 2.42 -3.91 -6.78
CA PHE A 85 1.65 -4.43 -5.66
C PHE A 85 2.44 -4.28 -4.38
N SER A 86 1.88 -3.58 -3.39
CA SER A 86 2.52 -3.32 -2.11
C SER A 86 1.95 -4.24 -1.03
N ASP A 87 2.80 -5.12 -0.49
CA ASP A 87 2.49 -6.13 0.52
C ASP A 87 3.59 -6.16 1.59
N LEU A 88 3.73 -5.03 2.31
CA LEU A 88 4.81 -4.78 3.27
C LEU A 88 4.37 -4.89 4.74
N TRP A 89 3.12 -5.21 5.00
CA TRP A 89 2.51 -5.20 6.34
C TRP A 89 1.61 -6.41 6.57
N HIS A 90 1.37 -6.73 7.83
CA HIS A 90 0.57 -7.89 8.23
C HIS A 90 -0.91 -7.53 8.44
N ASP A 91 -1.17 -6.35 9.01
CA ASP A 91 -2.52 -5.89 9.30
C ASP A 91 -2.65 -4.35 9.16
N VAL A 92 -3.82 -3.82 9.51
CA VAL A 92 -4.10 -2.39 9.38
C VAL A 92 -3.32 -1.51 10.36
N SER A 93 -2.90 -2.05 11.50
CA SER A 93 -2.23 -1.26 12.56
C SER A 93 -0.78 -0.99 12.21
N ASP A 94 -0.07 -1.96 11.63
CA ASP A 94 1.31 -1.79 11.18
C ASP A 94 1.39 -1.25 9.74
N GLY A 95 0.34 -1.46 8.95
CA GLY A 95 0.29 -1.09 7.54
C GLY A 95 -0.01 0.38 7.26
N LEU A 96 -0.79 1.05 8.13
CA LEU A 96 -1.32 2.38 7.82
C LEU A 96 -0.24 3.42 7.49
N THR A 97 0.82 3.50 8.29
CA THR A 97 1.91 4.46 8.06
C THR A 97 2.65 4.18 6.75
N SER A 98 2.94 2.91 6.48
CA SER A 98 3.61 2.47 5.24
C SER A 98 2.72 2.73 4.01
N TYR A 99 1.44 2.42 4.12
CA TYR A 99 0.45 2.70 3.08
C TYR A 99 0.39 4.19 2.71
N LEU A 100 0.28 5.07 3.71
CA LEU A 100 0.21 6.52 3.48
C LEU A 100 1.48 7.05 2.79
N LYS A 101 2.66 6.57 3.20
CA LYS A 101 3.93 6.93 2.55
C LYS A 101 3.97 6.48 1.09
N LEU A 102 3.59 5.23 0.81
CA LEU A 102 3.56 4.70 -0.56
C LEU A 102 2.52 5.42 -1.41
N LYS A 103 1.32 5.65 -0.87
CA LYS A 103 0.25 6.38 -1.56
C LYS A 103 0.72 7.77 -1.99
N LYS A 104 1.45 8.48 -1.13
CA LYS A 104 2.03 9.79 -1.44
C LYS A 104 3.00 9.74 -2.62
N VAL A 105 3.90 8.76 -2.64
CA VAL A 105 4.88 8.59 -3.73
C VAL A 105 4.17 8.20 -5.03
N PHE A 106 3.31 7.19 -4.98
CA PHE A 106 2.68 6.64 -6.19
C PHE A 106 1.50 7.47 -6.72
N ASN A 107 1.03 8.47 -5.98
CA ASN A 107 -0.02 9.38 -6.47
C ASN A 107 0.41 10.17 -7.72
N GLU A 108 1.71 10.38 -7.92
CA GLU A 108 2.26 11.03 -9.10
C GLU A 108 2.31 10.09 -10.32
N PHE A 109 2.16 8.77 -10.14
CA PHE A 109 2.17 7.80 -11.22
C PHE A 109 0.82 7.83 -11.97
N LYS A 110 0.87 7.93 -13.28
CA LYS A 110 -0.31 8.06 -14.15
C LYS A 110 -0.55 6.82 -15.01
N THR A 111 0.49 6.07 -15.29
CA THR A 111 0.47 4.92 -16.20
C THR A 111 0.66 3.59 -15.47
N THR A 112 1.46 3.58 -14.40
CA THR A 112 1.67 2.42 -13.55
C THR A 112 0.47 2.20 -12.62
N GLN A 113 -0.12 1.02 -12.65
CA GLN A 113 -1.19 0.66 -11.72
C GLN A 113 -0.60 0.29 -10.36
N CYS A 114 -0.97 1.04 -9.31
CA CYS A 114 -0.50 0.80 -7.95
C CYS A 114 -1.63 0.23 -7.09
N LEU A 115 -1.39 -0.93 -6.50
CA LEU A 115 -2.32 -1.68 -5.65
C LEU A 115 -1.68 -2.00 -4.31
N TYR A 116 -2.51 -2.12 -3.28
CA TYR A 116 -2.04 -2.29 -1.90
C TYR A 116 -2.77 -3.45 -1.22
N TRP A 117 -2.02 -4.23 -0.46
CA TRP A 117 -2.59 -5.28 0.38
C TRP A 117 -3.58 -4.69 1.40
N ILE A 118 -4.77 -5.29 1.50
CA ILE A 118 -5.86 -4.89 2.42
C ILE A 118 -6.21 -3.38 2.40
N GLU A 119 -6.08 -2.70 1.24
CA GLU A 119 -6.31 -1.25 1.12
C GLU A 119 -7.68 -0.83 1.70
N ASP A 120 -8.76 -1.55 1.39
CA ASP A 120 -10.10 -1.23 1.89
C ASP A 120 -10.19 -1.27 3.42
N ALA A 121 -9.49 -2.22 4.06
CA ALA A 121 -9.44 -2.31 5.51
C ALA A 121 -8.63 -1.16 6.11
N ILE A 122 -7.50 -0.79 5.49
CA ILE A 122 -6.68 0.36 5.90
C ILE A 122 -7.48 1.66 5.79
N LEU A 123 -8.18 1.87 4.68
CA LEU A 123 -9.02 3.06 4.48
C LEU A 123 -10.18 3.13 5.48
N THR A 124 -10.79 1.98 5.80
CA THR A 124 -11.83 1.91 6.84
C THR A 124 -11.26 2.27 8.21
N TYR A 125 -10.11 1.72 8.56
CA TYR A 125 -9.43 2.04 9.82
C TYR A 125 -9.07 3.53 9.91
N LEU A 126 -8.53 4.10 8.83
CA LEU A 126 -8.20 5.53 8.76
C LEU A 126 -9.44 6.41 8.95
N LYS A 127 -10.58 6.06 8.33
CA LYS A 127 -11.85 6.78 8.56
C LYS A 127 -12.29 6.74 10.01
N LEU A 128 -12.16 5.59 10.68
CA LEU A 128 -12.49 5.47 12.11
C LEU A 128 -11.57 6.33 12.99
N LEU A 129 -10.29 6.42 12.67
CA LEU A 129 -9.35 7.30 13.38
C LEU A 129 -9.73 8.78 13.20
N VAL A 130 -10.07 9.21 11.99
CA VAL A 130 -10.53 10.58 11.71
C VAL A 130 -11.79 10.90 12.51
N ILE A 131 -12.78 10.01 12.50
CA ILE A 131 -14.01 10.16 13.29
C ILE A 131 -13.69 10.28 14.77
N GLY A 132 -12.78 9.46 15.30
CA GLY A 132 -12.35 9.50 16.68
C GLY A 132 -11.75 10.85 17.07
N VAL A 133 -10.84 11.38 16.23
CA VAL A 133 -10.21 12.70 16.45
C VAL A 133 -11.23 13.82 16.43
N ILE A 134 -12.16 13.83 15.46
CA ILE A 134 -13.21 14.85 15.35
C ILE A 134 -14.12 14.80 16.58
N LYS A 135 -14.52 13.61 17.05
CA LYS A 135 -15.32 13.45 18.27
C LYS A 135 -14.59 13.95 19.51
N ASP A 136 -13.31 13.63 19.66
CA ASP A 136 -12.51 14.08 20.81
C ASP A 136 -12.40 15.61 20.85
N GLU A 137 -12.21 16.25 19.68
CA GLU A 137 -12.17 17.71 19.57
C GLU A 137 -13.54 18.34 19.88
N TYR A 138 -14.62 17.71 19.40
CA TYR A 138 -16.00 18.12 19.70
C TYR A 138 -16.29 18.12 21.20
N TYR A 139 -16.02 17.01 21.90
CA TYR A 139 -16.26 16.91 23.33
C TYR A 139 -15.44 17.91 24.17
N ARG A 140 -14.32 18.36 23.66
CA ARG A 140 -13.50 19.39 24.32
C ARG A 140 -14.06 20.80 24.13
N ASN A 141 -14.80 21.05 23.05
CA ASN A 141 -15.26 22.39 22.67
C ASN A 141 -16.77 22.61 22.92
N GLU A 142 -17.47 21.66 23.55
CA GLU A 142 -18.92 21.73 23.86
C GLU A 142 -19.80 22.05 22.66
N THR A 143 -19.40 21.62 21.45
CA THR A 143 -20.16 21.85 20.20
C THR A 143 -21.42 20.98 20.13
N ASP A 144 -22.45 21.36 19.39
CA ASP A 144 -23.70 20.61 19.27
C ASP A 144 -23.51 19.29 18.49
N TYR A 145 -24.27 18.25 18.86
CA TYR A 145 -24.18 16.92 18.24
C TYR A 145 -24.53 16.92 16.74
N ASP A 146 -25.48 17.73 16.32
CA ASP A 146 -25.90 17.83 14.94
C ASP A 146 -24.83 18.49 14.06
N GLU A 147 -24.14 19.52 14.58
CA GLU A 147 -23.00 20.15 13.93
C GLU A 147 -21.83 19.16 13.77
N LEU A 148 -21.60 18.30 14.75
CA LEU A 148 -20.59 17.24 14.67
C LEU A 148 -20.90 16.25 13.55
N GLN A 149 -22.16 15.80 13.41
CA GLN A 149 -22.55 14.87 12.35
C GLN A 149 -22.30 15.47 10.95
N VAL A 150 -22.64 16.74 10.77
CA VAL A 150 -22.39 17.46 9.51
C VAL A 150 -20.89 17.56 9.23
N LEU A 151 -20.07 17.92 10.24
CA LEU A 151 -18.63 18.04 10.09
C LEU A 151 -17.97 16.71 9.74
N ILE A 152 -18.34 15.62 10.43
CA ILE A 152 -17.83 14.27 10.14
C ILE A 152 -18.16 13.88 8.70
N LYS A 153 -19.42 14.06 8.28
CA LYS A 153 -19.86 13.73 6.93
C LYS A 153 -19.09 14.51 5.89
N GLN A 154 -18.98 15.83 6.05
CA GLN A 154 -18.22 16.70 5.15
C GLN A 154 -16.74 16.27 5.06
N LYS A 155 -16.07 16.06 6.20
CA LYS A 155 -14.67 15.64 6.21
C LYS A 155 -14.46 14.27 5.58
N LEU A 156 -15.37 13.31 5.76
CA LEU A 156 -15.27 12.00 5.11
C LEU A 156 -15.56 12.06 3.60
N GLU A 157 -16.42 12.99 3.15
CA GLU A 157 -16.67 13.24 1.72
C GLU A 157 -15.47 13.96 1.06
N ASP A 158 -14.88 14.94 1.76
CA ASP A 158 -13.68 15.68 1.30
C ASP A 158 -12.46 14.78 1.14
N TYR A 159 -12.32 13.73 1.97
CA TYR A 159 -11.19 12.80 1.92
C TYR A 159 -11.48 11.57 1.03
N SER A 160 -11.37 11.76 -0.28
CA SER A 160 -11.40 10.62 -1.23
C SER A 160 -10.10 9.81 -1.23
N PHE A 161 -9.08 10.25 -0.48
CA PHE A 161 -7.72 9.66 -0.42
C PHE A 161 -7.06 9.48 -1.80
N SER A 162 -7.50 10.25 -2.78
CA SER A 162 -7.07 10.11 -4.18
C SER A 162 -5.85 10.96 -4.53
N SER A 163 -5.46 11.91 -3.67
CA SER A 163 -4.33 12.81 -3.94
C SER A 163 -3.35 12.90 -2.77
N ALA A 164 -2.06 13.15 -3.08
CA ALA A 164 -1.02 13.37 -2.08
C ALA A 164 -1.35 14.56 -1.16
N TYR A 165 -1.98 15.61 -1.72
CA TYR A 165 -2.43 16.78 -0.97
C TYR A 165 -3.43 16.39 0.13
N GLN A 166 -4.44 15.57 -0.19
CA GLN A 166 -5.41 15.09 0.79
C GLN A 166 -4.78 14.25 1.89
N ILE A 167 -3.77 13.47 1.57
CA ILE A 167 -3.02 12.67 2.55
C ILE A 167 -2.23 13.59 3.48
N ASP A 168 -1.53 14.59 2.94
CA ASP A 168 -0.79 15.56 3.74
C ASP A 168 -1.72 16.40 4.63
N GLU A 169 -2.87 16.82 4.12
CA GLU A 169 -3.88 17.55 4.90
C GLU A 169 -4.43 16.67 6.03
N LEU A 170 -4.72 15.40 5.76
CA LEU A 170 -5.16 14.44 6.75
C LEU A 170 -4.10 14.22 7.84
N LEU A 171 -2.85 14.04 7.47
CA LEU A 171 -1.74 13.87 8.42
C LEU A 171 -1.50 15.13 9.26
N ASN A 172 -1.90 16.30 8.79
CA ASN A 172 -1.81 17.58 9.51
C ASN A 172 -3.01 17.86 10.42
N ILE A 173 -4.06 17.01 10.43
CA ILE A 173 -5.15 17.17 11.40
C ILE A 173 -4.57 17.04 12.82
N LYS A 174 -4.83 18.07 13.64
CA LYS A 174 -4.38 18.12 15.03
C LYS A 174 -4.87 16.91 15.79
N GLY A 175 -3.98 16.06 16.23
CA GLY A 175 -4.30 14.78 16.88
C GLY A 175 -3.95 13.55 16.07
N LEU A 176 -4.13 13.53 14.75
CA LEU A 176 -3.64 12.43 13.91
C LEU A 176 -2.11 12.40 13.85
N ASN A 177 -1.45 13.55 13.81
CA ASN A 177 0.01 13.65 13.87
C ASN A 177 0.63 12.94 15.08
N ARG A 178 -0.10 12.84 16.19
CA ARG A 178 0.35 12.16 17.42
C ARG A 178 0.26 10.64 17.33
N LEU A 179 -0.50 10.12 16.39
CA LEU A 179 -0.67 8.67 16.19
C LEU A 179 0.39 8.10 15.22
N PHE A 180 1.08 8.96 14.47
CA PHE A 180 2.05 8.55 13.43
C PHE A 180 3.49 9.02 13.70
N LEU A 181 3.74 9.65 14.84
CA LEU A 181 5.06 9.98 15.37
C LEU A 181 5.47 8.99 16.47
#